data_b7bdcecd0b09dbd5d5ba5c97cbca10af
#
_entry.id   b7bdcecd0b09dbd5d5ba5c97cbca10af
#
_cell.length_a   1.000
_cell.length_b   1.000
_cell.length_c   1.000
_cell.angle_alpha   90.00
_cell.angle_beta   90.00
_cell.angle_gamma   90.00
#
_symmetry.space_group_name_H-M   'P 1'
#
loop_
_entity.id
_entity.type
_entity.pdbx_description
1 polymer ?
#
loop_
_entity_poly.entity_id
_entity_poly.type
_entity_poly.pdbx_seq_one_letter_code
_entity_poly.pdbx_strand_id
1 'polypeptide(L)'
;MKINVFKSVLAASLVATTLASCQSEPEVGSTLYPTAEENYSAKAYLYTGSSEGNKVSLAGEKSATAVTLTGDSAQFYVRLSSPAEKDVTVTLAASSDGVTAGNDEVVMGTEAVSLSKTSVTIAKGQTESEPIVVKLVNGDVLKNIPMLKNGVTSIVMKSVDGVQAASTNTSVLVATNFTFNNINASGTLDTDKQIALTDYDMLTSLSSSNPKKLNDGDPNTYIYSYLYYDPQFVIKFKSAKTLSGVGILSSFTSYGYGVKKVTVETSLDGKSWTNMGTATATTQYDDDTSFPIVFSTPVKCQYVRLSHIETFDTGDYPCFAISEIGAYE
;
A
#
# COMPACT_ATOMS: atom_id res chain seq x y z
N MET A 1 44.61 44.44 40.87
CA MET A 1 44.00 45.59 40.13
C MET A 1 44.06 45.28 38.63
N LYS A 2 43.34 44.24 38.13
CA LYS A 2 43.32 43.79 36.70
C LYS A 2 41.95 43.29 36.21
N ILE A 3 40.83 43.75 36.80
CA ILE A 3 39.51 43.24 36.45
C ILE A 3 38.60 44.29 35.76
N ASN A 4 39.00 45.56 35.71
CA ASN A 4 38.11 46.64 35.22
C ASN A 4 38.28 47.01 33.74
N VAL A 5 39.31 46.51 33.06
CA VAL A 5 39.56 46.87 31.64
C VAL A 5 38.73 46.00 30.69
N PHE A 6 38.44 44.75 31.10
CA PHE A 6 37.69 43.81 30.26
C PHE A 6 36.17 44.10 30.19
N LYS A 7 35.61 44.70 31.26
CA LYS A 7 34.19 45.07 31.28
C LYS A 7 33.87 46.31 30.44
N SER A 8 34.85 47.20 30.31
CA SER A 8 34.69 48.45 29.53
C SER A 8 34.77 48.20 28.00
N VAL A 9 35.55 47.21 27.58
CA VAL A 9 35.67 46.87 26.14
C VAL A 9 34.42 46.09 25.66
N LEU A 10 33.82 45.26 26.54
CA LEU A 10 32.62 44.52 26.18
C LEU A 10 31.37 45.43 26.11
N ALA A 11 31.28 46.48 26.93
CA ALA A 11 30.20 47.43 26.88
C ALA A 11 30.30 48.38 25.66
N ALA A 12 31.50 48.69 25.20
CA ALA A 12 31.71 49.51 24.00
C ALA A 12 31.43 48.75 22.69
N SER A 13 31.68 47.43 22.66
CA SER A 13 31.38 46.60 21.48
C SER A 13 29.88 46.33 21.35
N LEU A 14 29.13 46.28 22.45
CA LEU A 14 27.67 46.03 22.40
C LEU A 14 26.87 47.25 21.94
N VAL A 15 27.38 48.47 22.24
CA VAL A 15 26.74 49.72 21.79
C VAL A 15 27.03 49.99 20.31
N ALA A 16 28.18 49.56 19.78
CA ALA A 16 28.52 49.75 18.37
C ALA A 16 27.72 48.88 17.43
N THR A 17 27.27 47.70 17.91
CA THR A 17 26.45 46.78 17.07
C THR A 17 24.98 47.19 17.03
N THR A 18 24.47 47.92 17.99
CA THR A 18 23.07 48.41 17.98
C THR A 18 22.87 49.67 17.14
N LEU A 19 23.92 50.41 16.83
CA LEU A 19 23.82 51.60 15.97
C LEU A 19 24.00 51.28 14.47
N ALA A 20 24.50 50.12 14.13
CA ALA A 20 24.62 49.68 12.73
C ALA A 20 23.29 49.07 12.17
N SER A 21 22.29 48.88 13.02
CA SER A 21 20.99 48.32 12.63
C SER A 21 19.97 49.34 12.12
N CYS A 22 20.30 50.64 12.13
CA CYS A 22 19.35 51.69 11.73
C CYS A 22 19.77 52.46 10.47
N GLN A 23 20.58 51.87 9.57
CA GLN A 23 21.05 52.57 8.37
C GLN A 23 20.43 52.09 7.06
N SER A 24 19.23 51.53 7.09
CA SER A 24 18.44 51.40 5.87
C SER A 24 16.95 51.52 6.18
N GLU A 25 16.54 52.71 6.65
CA GLU A 25 15.14 53.03 6.40
C GLU A 25 14.98 53.18 4.89
N PRO A 26 14.04 52.42 4.28
CA PRO A 26 13.76 52.62 2.87
C PRO A 26 13.31 54.07 2.65
N GLU A 27 13.79 54.70 1.58
CA GLU A 27 13.37 56.07 1.23
C GLU A 27 11.84 56.10 1.21
N VAL A 28 11.28 57.19 1.73
CA VAL A 28 9.83 57.43 1.75
C VAL A 28 9.34 57.37 0.32
N GLY A 29 8.57 56.35 -0.02
CA GLY A 29 8.10 56.07 -1.38
C GLY A 29 8.76 54.86 -2.08
N SER A 30 9.80 54.23 -1.50
CA SER A 30 10.25 52.92 -1.96
C SER A 30 9.35 51.83 -1.37
N THR A 31 8.87 50.92 -2.19
CA THR A 31 8.13 49.73 -1.73
C THR A 31 9.05 48.87 -0.86
N LEU A 32 8.66 48.57 0.38
CA LEU A 32 9.37 47.73 1.34
C LEU A 32 9.71 46.30 0.80
N TYR A 33 9.11 45.93 -0.27
CA TYR A 33 9.40 44.74 -1.02
C TYR A 33 9.71 45.15 -2.45
N PRO A 34 10.86 44.71 -3.04
CA PRO A 34 11.02 44.83 -4.47
C PRO A 34 9.80 44.17 -5.09
N THR A 35 9.03 44.91 -5.87
CA THR A 35 8.01 44.32 -6.74
C THR A 35 8.73 43.45 -7.75
N ALA A 36 9.04 42.19 -7.39
CA ALA A 36 8.78 41.15 -8.38
C ALA A 36 7.35 41.45 -8.81
N GLU A 37 7.09 41.69 -10.07
CA GLU A 37 5.75 41.74 -10.61
C GLU A 37 5.10 40.41 -10.22
N GLU A 38 4.45 40.41 -9.04
CA GLU A 38 3.65 39.24 -8.63
C GLU A 38 2.56 39.16 -9.66
N ASN A 39 2.74 38.22 -10.56
CA ASN A 39 1.75 37.96 -11.58
C ASN A 39 0.53 37.35 -10.91
N TYR A 40 -0.37 38.19 -10.40
CA TYR A 40 -1.65 37.81 -9.79
C TYR A 40 -2.67 37.27 -10.81
N SER A 41 -2.24 37.07 -12.07
CA SER A 41 -3.11 36.44 -13.07
C SER A 41 -3.57 35.07 -12.60
N ALA A 42 -4.83 34.76 -12.85
CA ALA A 42 -5.39 33.46 -12.59
C ALA A 42 -4.51 32.35 -13.18
N LYS A 43 -4.27 31.28 -12.40
CA LYS A 43 -3.50 30.10 -12.83
C LYS A 43 -4.32 28.84 -12.62
N ALA A 44 -4.32 27.97 -13.63
CA ALA A 44 -5.03 26.69 -13.57
C ALA A 44 -4.17 25.62 -12.88
N TYR A 45 -4.81 24.81 -12.02
CA TYR A 45 -4.20 23.66 -11.36
C TYR A 45 -5.22 22.54 -11.14
N LEU A 46 -4.75 21.32 -10.89
CA LEU A 46 -5.59 20.18 -10.58
C LEU A 46 -5.74 20.05 -9.06
N TYR A 47 -6.93 19.60 -8.62
CA TYR A 47 -7.28 19.51 -7.21
C TYR A 47 -8.11 18.26 -6.92
N THR A 48 -7.62 17.41 -6.03
CA THR A 48 -8.28 16.15 -5.65
C THR A 48 -9.11 16.24 -4.36
N GLY A 49 -8.93 17.30 -3.57
CA GLY A 49 -9.49 17.38 -2.21
C GLY A 49 -8.79 16.49 -1.18
N SER A 50 -7.77 15.74 -1.58
CA SER A 50 -7.04 14.83 -0.70
C SER A 50 -6.03 15.59 0.16
N SER A 51 -5.89 15.18 1.42
CA SER A 51 -4.81 15.62 2.32
C SER A 51 -3.45 15.01 1.98
N GLU A 52 -3.42 13.96 1.15
CA GLU A 52 -2.20 13.26 0.72
C GLU A 52 -1.56 13.87 -0.54
N GLY A 53 -1.87 15.14 -0.82
CA GLY A 53 -1.42 15.81 -2.03
C GLY A 53 -2.31 15.50 -3.23
N ASN A 54 -1.79 15.73 -4.44
CA ASN A 54 -2.56 15.57 -5.68
C ASN A 54 -2.56 14.11 -6.16
N LYS A 55 -3.04 13.19 -5.29
CA LYS A 55 -3.11 11.74 -5.51
C LYS A 55 -4.54 11.25 -5.33
N VAL A 56 -4.95 10.30 -6.15
CA VAL A 56 -6.17 9.49 -5.99
C VAL A 56 -5.79 8.02 -5.98
N SER A 57 -6.48 7.24 -5.15
CA SER A 57 -6.29 5.79 -5.06
C SER A 57 -7.57 5.08 -5.47
N LEU A 58 -7.44 4.07 -6.34
CA LEU A 58 -8.53 3.30 -6.90
C LEU A 58 -8.40 1.85 -6.43
N ALA A 59 -9.48 1.32 -5.84
CA ALA A 59 -9.44 0.04 -5.15
C ALA A 59 -9.89 -1.12 -6.05
N GLY A 60 -9.32 -2.29 -5.77
CA GLY A 60 -9.68 -3.54 -6.42
C GLY A 60 -9.08 -4.73 -5.69
N GLU A 61 -9.46 -5.91 -6.15
CA GLU A 61 -8.90 -7.19 -5.74
C GLU A 61 -8.14 -7.81 -6.91
N LYS A 62 -6.90 -8.22 -6.67
CA LYS A 62 -6.03 -8.81 -7.69
C LYS A 62 -5.63 -10.22 -7.31
N SER A 63 -5.92 -11.15 -8.21
CA SER A 63 -5.41 -12.52 -8.21
C SER A 63 -4.45 -12.74 -9.38
N ALA A 64 -3.85 -13.92 -9.47
CA ALA A 64 -2.96 -14.28 -10.58
C ALA A 64 -3.67 -14.24 -11.95
N THR A 65 -5.00 -14.47 -11.99
CA THR A 65 -5.77 -14.61 -13.23
C THR A 65 -6.79 -13.51 -13.48
N ALA A 66 -7.10 -12.70 -12.46
CA ALA A 66 -8.18 -11.71 -12.55
C ALA A 66 -7.89 -10.45 -11.73
N VAL A 67 -8.48 -9.35 -12.17
CA VAL A 67 -8.61 -8.13 -11.38
C VAL A 67 -10.10 -7.81 -11.27
N THR A 68 -10.59 -7.68 -10.06
CA THR A 68 -11.97 -7.27 -9.74
C THR A 68 -11.94 -5.88 -9.13
N LEU A 69 -12.62 -4.93 -9.75
CA LEU A 69 -12.65 -3.53 -9.28
C LEU A 69 -13.75 -3.37 -8.24
N THR A 70 -13.42 -2.78 -7.10
CA THR A 70 -14.34 -2.55 -5.97
C THR A 70 -14.53 -1.06 -5.65
N GLY A 71 -13.52 -0.25 -5.92
CA GLY A 71 -13.53 1.21 -5.81
C GLY A 71 -12.81 1.78 -7.02
N ASP A 72 -13.44 1.67 -8.19
CA ASP A 72 -12.85 1.85 -9.51
C ASP A 72 -12.79 3.29 -9.99
N SER A 73 -13.32 4.24 -9.21
CA SER A 73 -13.43 5.65 -9.63
C SER A 73 -13.13 6.63 -8.51
N ALA A 74 -12.55 7.76 -8.91
CA ALA A 74 -12.32 8.92 -8.05
C ALA A 74 -12.62 10.21 -8.80
N GLN A 75 -12.82 11.31 -8.08
CA GLN A 75 -13.10 12.63 -8.64
C GLN A 75 -11.96 13.59 -8.38
N PHE A 76 -11.74 14.48 -9.31
CA PHE A 76 -10.87 15.64 -9.16
C PHE A 76 -11.42 16.82 -9.98
N TYR A 77 -10.82 17.98 -9.82
CA TYR A 77 -11.28 19.23 -10.42
C TYR A 77 -10.12 19.98 -11.07
N VAL A 78 -10.42 20.78 -12.07
CA VAL A 78 -9.56 21.90 -12.45
C VAL A 78 -10.00 23.11 -11.65
N ARG A 79 -9.06 23.78 -10.99
CA ARG A 79 -9.28 25.03 -10.24
C ARG A 79 -8.42 26.15 -10.77
N LEU A 80 -8.90 27.36 -10.55
CA LEU A 80 -8.16 28.60 -10.78
C LEU A 80 -7.76 29.24 -9.45
N SER A 81 -6.57 29.82 -9.39
CA SER A 81 -6.09 30.56 -8.20
C SER A 81 -6.91 31.81 -7.88
N SER A 82 -7.58 32.37 -8.88
CA SER A 82 -8.52 33.49 -8.79
C SER A 82 -9.50 33.45 -9.96
N PRO A 83 -10.67 34.12 -9.88
CA PRO A 83 -11.61 34.19 -10.99
C PRO A 83 -10.96 34.77 -12.26
N ALA A 84 -11.16 34.12 -13.40
CA ALA A 84 -10.68 34.58 -14.69
C ALA A 84 -11.64 35.59 -15.33
N GLU A 85 -11.11 36.51 -16.11
CA GLU A 85 -11.90 37.50 -16.85
C GLU A 85 -12.60 36.96 -18.10
N LYS A 86 -12.24 35.75 -18.52
CA LYS A 86 -12.80 35.04 -19.67
C LYS A 86 -12.93 33.54 -19.35
N ASP A 87 -13.63 32.81 -20.19
CA ASP A 87 -13.69 31.34 -20.08
C ASP A 87 -12.29 30.72 -20.17
N VAL A 88 -12.05 29.70 -19.37
CA VAL A 88 -10.79 28.94 -19.32
C VAL A 88 -11.06 27.51 -19.71
N THR A 89 -10.44 27.02 -20.78
CA THR A 89 -10.56 25.63 -21.22
C THR A 89 -9.26 24.87 -20.92
N VAL A 90 -9.38 23.70 -20.26
CA VAL A 90 -8.27 22.82 -19.94
C VAL A 90 -8.49 21.46 -20.57
N THR A 91 -7.50 21.00 -21.33
CA THR A 91 -7.47 19.65 -21.90
C THR A 91 -6.61 18.74 -21.03
N LEU A 92 -7.09 17.54 -20.76
CA LEU A 92 -6.51 16.53 -19.88
C LEU A 92 -6.16 15.27 -20.64
N ALA A 93 -5.11 14.60 -20.22
CA ALA A 93 -4.77 13.27 -20.72
C ALA A 93 -4.11 12.44 -19.64
N ALA A 94 -4.23 11.11 -19.73
CA ALA A 94 -3.38 10.19 -18.97
C ALA A 94 -1.95 10.25 -19.52
N SER A 95 -0.96 10.15 -18.64
CA SER A 95 0.47 10.13 -18.98
C SER A 95 1.24 9.29 -17.99
N SER A 96 2.18 8.51 -18.48
CA SER A 96 3.17 7.82 -17.67
C SER A 96 4.50 8.59 -17.54
N ASP A 97 4.64 9.69 -18.28
CA ASP A 97 5.87 10.48 -18.30
C ASP A 97 6.11 11.15 -16.92
N GLY A 98 7.32 11.02 -16.42
CA GLY A 98 7.72 11.61 -15.14
C GLY A 98 7.10 10.95 -13.90
N VAL A 99 6.33 9.86 -14.07
CA VAL A 99 5.79 9.09 -12.94
C VAL A 99 6.89 8.24 -12.33
N THR A 100 7.10 8.37 -11.02
CA THR A 100 8.02 7.54 -10.25
C THR A 100 7.22 6.55 -9.42
N ALA A 101 7.45 5.27 -9.62
CA ALA A 101 6.87 4.20 -8.84
C ALA A 101 7.61 4.00 -7.51
N GLY A 102 6.88 3.75 -6.43
CA GLY A 102 7.43 3.34 -5.14
C GLY A 102 7.92 1.89 -5.16
N ASN A 103 8.44 1.42 -4.00
CA ASN A 103 8.98 0.06 -3.89
C ASN A 103 7.94 -1.04 -4.23
N ASP A 104 6.68 -0.82 -3.86
CA ASP A 104 5.58 -1.76 -4.09
C ASP A 104 4.66 -1.34 -5.23
N GLU A 105 5.17 -0.47 -6.11
CA GLU A 105 4.45 0.06 -7.25
C GLU A 105 5.21 -0.22 -8.55
N VAL A 106 4.48 -0.17 -9.66
CA VAL A 106 5.02 -0.13 -11.03
C VAL A 106 4.29 0.93 -11.82
N VAL A 107 4.98 1.57 -12.77
CA VAL A 107 4.32 2.48 -13.70
C VAL A 107 3.42 1.67 -14.62
N MET A 108 2.11 1.94 -14.59
CA MET A 108 1.14 1.29 -15.47
C MET A 108 0.89 2.12 -16.73
N GLY A 109 0.47 1.45 -17.80
CA GLY A 109 0.11 2.11 -19.05
C GLY A 109 -1.05 3.08 -18.89
N THR A 110 -1.10 4.09 -19.75
CA THR A 110 -2.14 5.14 -19.74
C THR A 110 -3.53 4.59 -20.06
N GLU A 111 -3.58 3.47 -20.76
CA GLU A 111 -4.80 2.71 -21.10
C GLU A 111 -5.45 2.02 -19.88
N ALA A 112 -4.74 1.97 -18.75
CA ALA A 112 -5.30 1.46 -17.49
C ALA A 112 -6.38 2.36 -16.90
N VAL A 113 -6.47 3.61 -17.34
CA VAL A 113 -7.40 4.61 -16.82
C VAL A 113 -8.21 5.27 -17.92
N SER A 114 -9.42 5.69 -17.58
CA SER A 114 -10.28 6.52 -18.43
C SER A 114 -10.76 7.74 -17.68
N LEU A 115 -11.02 8.80 -18.41
CA LEU A 115 -11.58 10.05 -17.89
C LEU A 115 -13.02 10.23 -18.38
N SER A 116 -13.90 10.70 -17.51
CA SER A 116 -15.28 11.07 -17.91
C SER A 116 -15.31 12.25 -18.90
N LYS A 117 -14.30 13.12 -18.80
CA LYS A 117 -14.11 14.29 -19.67
C LYS A 117 -12.62 14.50 -19.90
N THR A 118 -12.22 14.67 -21.15
CA THR A 118 -10.84 15.02 -21.52
C THR A 118 -10.64 16.52 -21.72
N SER A 119 -11.73 17.31 -21.66
CA SER A 119 -11.70 18.77 -21.70
C SER A 119 -12.79 19.32 -20.79
N VAL A 120 -12.47 20.37 -20.06
CA VAL A 120 -13.41 21.10 -19.21
C VAL A 120 -13.25 22.60 -19.41
N THR A 121 -14.35 23.33 -19.28
CA THR A 121 -14.36 24.80 -19.36
C THR A 121 -14.85 25.37 -18.03
N ILE A 122 -14.08 26.28 -17.46
CA ILE A 122 -14.45 27.08 -16.29
C ILE A 122 -14.95 28.42 -16.84
N ALA A 123 -16.21 28.74 -16.61
CA ALA A 123 -16.81 29.97 -17.10
C ALA A 123 -16.17 31.19 -16.44
N LYS A 124 -16.20 32.32 -17.17
CA LYS A 124 -15.78 33.63 -16.63
C LYS A 124 -16.34 33.89 -15.23
N GLY A 125 -15.48 34.30 -14.34
CA GLY A 125 -15.83 34.62 -12.95
C GLY A 125 -15.94 33.41 -12.01
N GLN A 126 -15.87 32.19 -12.54
CA GLN A 126 -15.81 30.96 -11.75
C GLN A 126 -14.35 30.56 -11.47
N THR A 127 -14.16 29.71 -10.46
CA THR A 127 -12.82 29.24 -10.02
C THR A 127 -12.69 27.72 -10.07
N GLU A 128 -13.75 26.98 -10.40
CA GLU A 128 -13.74 25.52 -10.36
C GLU A 128 -14.54 24.94 -11.54
N SER A 129 -14.04 23.85 -12.09
CA SER A 129 -14.75 23.08 -13.14
C SER A 129 -15.82 22.19 -12.52
N GLU A 130 -16.67 21.63 -13.37
CA GLU A 130 -17.41 20.43 -13.01
C GLU A 130 -16.43 19.28 -12.64
N PRO A 131 -16.89 18.31 -11.82
CA PRO A 131 -16.06 17.17 -11.45
C PRO A 131 -15.66 16.33 -12.66
N ILE A 132 -14.41 15.89 -12.63
CA ILE A 132 -13.85 14.95 -13.61
C ILE A 132 -13.67 13.62 -12.90
N VAL A 133 -14.27 12.57 -13.43
CA VAL A 133 -14.14 11.22 -12.87
C VAL A 133 -13.03 10.50 -13.62
N VAL A 134 -12.05 10.00 -12.89
CA VAL A 134 -11.09 9.01 -13.37
C VAL A 134 -11.52 7.62 -12.93
N LYS A 135 -11.47 6.64 -13.83
CA LYS A 135 -11.81 5.25 -13.58
C LYS A 135 -10.68 4.32 -14.00
N LEU A 136 -10.50 3.21 -13.28
CA LEU A 136 -9.75 2.09 -13.80
C LEU A 136 -10.53 1.42 -14.94
N VAL A 137 -9.79 1.00 -15.96
CA VAL A 137 -10.30 0.18 -17.05
C VAL A 137 -9.88 -1.26 -16.78
N ASN A 138 -10.89 -2.14 -16.63
CA ASN A 138 -10.61 -3.56 -16.42
C ASN A 138 -10.12 -4.19 -17.75
N GLY A 139 -8.82 -4.33 -17.88
CA GLY A 139 -8.19 -4.84 -19.09
C GLY A 139 -6.88 -5.56 -18.81
N ASP A 140 -6.25 -6.02 -19.87
CA ASP A 140 -4.99 -6.77 -19.81
C ASP A 140 -3.86 -5.97 -19.15
N VAL A 141 -3.90 -4.64 -19.24
CA VAL A 141 -2.93 -3.75 -18.57
C VAL A 141 -2.93 -3.96 -17.05
N LEU A 142 -4.12 -4.02 -16.42
CA LEU A 142 -4.22 -4.25 -14.97
C LEU A 142 -3.81 -5.68 -14.59
N LYS A 143 -4.06 -6.66 -15.45
CA LYS A 143 -3.60 -8.04 -15.25
C LYS A 143 -2.08 -8.14 -15.34
N ASN A 144 -1.44 -7.36 -16.24
CA ASN A 144 0.00 -7.37 -16.45
C ASN A 144 0.79 -6.66 -15.33
N ILE A 145 0.14 -5.91 -14.44
CA ILE A 145 0.81 -5.44 -13.22
C ILE A 145 1.29 -6.67 -12.45
N PRO A 146 2.56 -6.77 -12.06
CA PRO A 146 3.07 -7.92 -11.32
C PRO A 146 2.24 -8.20 -10.06
N MET A 147 2.14 -9.48 -9.68
CA MET A 147 1.49 -9.87 -8.44
C MET A 147 2.17 -9.19 -7.24
N LEU A 148 1.41 -8.79 -6.24
CA LEU A 148 1.86 -8.04 -5.05
C LEU A 148 2.40 -6.64 -5.34
N LYS A 149 2.12 -6.08 -6.54
CA LYS A 149 2.44 -4.70 -6.89
C LYS A 149 1.16 -3.90 -7.19
N ASN A 150 1.21 -2.62 -6.88
CA ASN A 150 0.22 -1.65 -7.31
C ASN A 150 0.69 -0.92 -8.58
N GLY A 151 -0.23 -0.40 -9.35
CA GLY A 151 0.07 0.40 -10.53
C GLY A 151 -0.05 1.89 -10.24
N VAL A 152 0.81 2.70 -10.85
CA VAL A 152 0.71 4.16 -10.81
C VAL A 152 0.79 4.74 -12.21
N THR A 153 0.00 5.78 -12.47
CA THR A 153 0.05 6.63 -13.67
C THR A 153 -0.36 8.04 -13.29
N SER A 154 -0.42 8.98 -14.20
CA SER A 154 -0.87 10.34 -13.91
C SER A 154 -1.90 10.84 -14.91
N ILE A 155 -2.70 11.81 -14.48
CA ILE A 155 -3.49 12.66 -15.35
C ILE A 155 -2.82 14.04 -15.37
N VAL A 156 -2.53 14.54 -16.56
CA VAL A 156 -1.81 15.81 -16.76
C VAL A 156 -2.67 16.81 -17.51
N MET A 157 -2.44 18.09 -17.29
CA MET A 157 -2.95 19.16 -18.16
C MET A 157 -2.12 19.19 -19.44
N LYS A 158 -2.73 18.82 -20.58
CA LYS A 158 -2.12 18.85 -21.91
C LYS A 158 -2.04 20.27 -22.45
N SER A 159 -3.09 21.05 -22.24
CA SER A 159 -3.17 22.45 -22.63
C SER A 159 -4.10 23.23 -21.72
N VAL A 160 -3.79 24.49 -21.55
CA VAL A 160 -4.62 25.47 -20.83
C VAL A 160 -4.80 26.65 -21.74
N ASP A 161 -6.05 27.00 -22.08
CA ASP A 161 -6.40 28.19 -22.82
C ASP A 161 -7.14 29.18 -21.92
N GLY A 162 -6.78 30.44 -22.04
CA GLY A 162 -7.40 31.52 -21.26
C GLY A 162 -6.56 32.04 -20.09
N VAL A 163 -5.77 31.16 -19.46
CA VAL A 163 -4.83 31.50 -18.37
C VAL A 163 -3.55 30.66 -18.50
N GLN A 164 -2.58 30.89 -17.61
CA GLN A 164 -1.40 30.02 -17.50
C GLN A 164 -1.68 28.83 -16.57
N ALA A 165 -0.97 27.74 -16.79
CA ALA A 165 -0.90 26.67 -15.79
C ALA A 165 -0.10 27.14 -14.56
N ALA A 166 -0.45 26.66 -13.39
CA ALA A 166 0.34 26.84 -12.19
C ALA A 166 1.70 26.11 -12.29
N SER A 167 2.66 26.49 -11.46
CA SER A 167 3.97 25.81 -11.41
C SER A 167 3.91 24.47 -10.67
N THR A 168 2.86 24.23 -9.90
CA THR A 168 2.63 23.01 -9.11
C THR A 168 1.21 22.50 -9.34
N ASN A 169 0.96 21.26 -8.96
CA ASN A 169 -0.36 20.61 -9.09
C ASN A 169 -0.89 20.59 -10.55
N THR A 170 0.01 20.43 -11.52
CA THR A 170 -0.33 20.29 -12.94
C THR A 170 -0.67 18.85 -13.34
N SER A 171 -0.51 17.91 -12.40
CA SER A 171 -0.86 16.51 -12.55
C SER A 171 -1.57 15.97 -11.34
N VAL A 172 -2.38 14.92 -11.52
CA VAL A 172 -2.95 14.07 -10.49
C VAL A 172 -2.34 12.69 -10.62
N LEU A 173 -1.69 12.19 -9.56
CA LEU A 173 -1.21 10.83 -9.52
C LEU A 173 -2.39 9.88 -9.29
N VAL A 174 -2.54 8.88 -10.15
CA VAL A 174 -3.56 7.83 -10.05
C VAL A 174 -2.86 6.54 -9.69
N ALA A 175 -3.15 6.00 -8.50
CA ALA A 175 -2.58 4.76 -8.02
C ALA A 175 -3.68 3.70 -7.85
N THR A 176 -3.36 2.43 -8.09
CA THR A 176 -4.19 1.34 -7.61
C THR A 176 -3.91 1.06 -6.14
N ASN A 177 -4.90 0.55 -5.44
CA ASN A 177 -4.80 0.03 -4.09
C ASN A 177 -5.45 -1.36 -4.08
N PHE A 178 -4.70 -2.37 -4.56
CA PHE A 178 -5.20 -3.72 -4.67
C PHE A 178 -5.07 -4.48 -3.36
N THR A 179 -6.14 -5.17 -2.99
CA THR A 179 -6.07 -6.32 -2.09
C THR A 179 -5.62 -7.52 -2.91
N PHE A 180 -4.57 -8.20 -2.47
CA PHE A 180 -3.99 -9.31 -3.22
C PHE A 180 -4.55 -10.65 -2.74
N ASN A 181 -4.85 -11.54 -3.68
CA ASN A 181 -5.11 -12.95 -3.43
C ASN A 181 -4.10 -13.78 -4.23
N ASN A 182 -3.00 -14.15 -3.58
CA ASN A 182 -1.91 -14.93 -4.16
C ASN A 182 -2.10 -16.45 -3.97
N ILE A 183 -3.29 -16.90 -3.53
CA ILE A 183 -3.57 -18.31 -3.30
C ILE A 183 -4.05 -18.96 -4.60
N ASN A 184 -3.41 -20.07 -4.97
CA ASN A 184 -3.82 -20.95 -6.05
C ASN A 184 -4.61 -22.12 -5.48
N ALA A 185 -5.93 -22.04 -5.54
CA ALA A 185 -6.83 -23.06 -4.97
C ALA A 185 -6.72 -24.45 -5.64
N SER A 186 -6.13 -24.53 -6.83
CA SER A 186 -5.96 -25.80 -7.57
C SER A 186 -4.49 -26.25 -7.59
N GLY A 187 -3.60 -25.53 -6.90
CA GLY A 187 -2.18 -25.86 -6.88
C GLY A 187 -1.87 -27.07 -6.01
N THR A 188 -0.73 -27.68 -6.29
CA THR A 188 -0.15 -28.76 -5.49
C THR A 188 1.22 -28.34 -4.97
N LEU A 189 1.60 -28.82 -3.79
CA LEU A 189 2.92 -28.63 -3.22
C LEU A 189 3.88 -29.68 -3.78
N ASP A 190 5.07 -29.28 -4.15
CA ASP A 190 6.16 -30.17 -4.51
C ASP A 190 6.83 -30.67 -3.23
N THR A 191 6.54 -31.91 -2.83
CA THR A 191 7.06 -32.50 -1.59
C THR A 191 8.58 -32.61 -1.58
N ASP A 192 9.23 -32.71 -2.73
CA ASP A 192 10.68 -32.76 -2.84
C ASP A 192 11.35 -31.40 -2.51
N LYS A 193 10.54 -30.34 -2.47
CA LYS A 193 10.97 -28.98 -2.12
C LYS A 193 10.58 -28.54 -0.72
N GLN A 194 10.20 -29.47 0.12
CA GLN A 194 9.94 -29.15 1.53
C GLN A 194 11.20 -28.62 2.19
N ILE A 195 11.08 -27.49 2.85
CA ILE A 195 12.15 -26.91 3.65
C ILE A 195 12.37 -27.78 4.90
N ALA A 196 13.62 -28.05 5.21
CA ALA A 196 13.95 -28.85 6.37
C ALA A 196 13.34 -28.27 7.66
N LEU A 197 12.71 -29.08 8.49
CA LEU A 197 12.04 -28.68 9.74
C LEU A 197 12.99 -27.94 10.69
N THR A 198 14.30 -28.19 10.57
CA THR A 198 15.34 -27.51 11.33
C THR A 198 15.65 -26.11 10.86
N ASP A 199 15.16 -25.67 9.69
CA ASP A 199 15.46 -24.35 9.09
C ASP A 199 14.49 -23.25 9.53
N TYR A 200 13.48 -23.61 10.29
CA TYR A 200 12.51 -22.66 10.86
C TYR A 200 12.04 -23.07 12.24
N ASP A 201 11.59 -22.09 12.99
CA ASP A 201 10.92 -22.24 14.27
C ASP A 201 9.43 -21.95 14.08
N MET A 202 8.60 -22.69 14.84
CA MET A 202 7.17 -22.39 14.95
C MET A 202 6.90 -21.54 16.18
N LEU A 203 6.01 -20.54 16.03
CA LEU A 203 5.49 -19.72 17.12
C LEU A 203 3.95 -19.78 17.11
N THR A 204 3.32 -19.57 18.26
CA THR A 204 1.86 -19.51 18.39
C THR A 204 1.42 -18.47 19.40
N SER A 205 0.23 -17.91 19.19
CA SER A 205 -0.44 -17.02 20.16
C SER A 205 -0.98 -17.78 21.38
N LEU A 206 -1.07 -19.10 21.31
CA LEU A 206 -1.59 -19.94 22.39
C LEU A 206 -0.52 -20.16 23.47
N SER A 207 -0.62 -19.45 24.58
CA SER A 207 0.39 -19.42 25.65
C SER A 207 0.64 -20.77 26.34
N SER A 208 -0.33 -21.68 26.32
CA SER A 208 -0.23 -23.01 26.94
C SER A 208 0.26 -24.10 25.97
N SER A 209 0.49 -23.79 24.70
CA SER A 209 0.85 -24.77 23.68
C SER A 209 2.36 -24.78 23.41
N ASN A 210 2.90 -25.96 23.11
CA ASN A 210 4.27 -26.09 22.63
C ASN A 210 4.30 -26.02 21.10
N PRO A 211 4.76 -24.92 20.50
CA PRO A 211 4.72 -24.75 19.04
C PRO A 211 5.66 -25.72 18.30
N LYS A 212 6.66 -26.31 18.96
CA LYS A 212 7.56 -27.29 18.34
C LYS A 212 6.85 -28.55 17.85
N LYS A 213 5.68 -28.86 18.38
CA LYS A 213 4.84 -29.96 17.89
C LYS A 213 4.38 -29.79 16.45
N LEU A 214 4.47 -28.58 15.90
CA LEU A 214 4.04 -28.28 14.54
C LEU A 214 5.16 -28.43 13.49
N ASN A 215 6.37 -28.78 13.93
CA ASN A 215 7.52 -29.03 13.05
C ASN A 215 8.53 -30.00 13.68
N ASP A 216 8.07 -31.00 14.43
CA ASP A 216 8.93 -32.03 15.04
C ASP A 216 9.05 -33.29 14.16
N GLY A 217 8.24 -33.39 13.11
CA GLY A 217 8.22 -34.52 12.18
C GLY A 217 7.46 -35.74 12.72
N ASP A 218 6.73 -35.61 13.83
CA ASP A 218 5.88 -36.66 14.37
C ASP A 218 4.40 -36.30 14.23
N PRO A 219 3.68 -36.87 13.26
CA PRO A 219 2.27 -36.59 13.01
C PRO A 219 1.34 -37.00 14.18
N ASN A 220 1.86 -37.72 15.19
CA ASN A 220 1.09 -38.09 16.38
C ASN A 220 1.15 -37.03 17.48
N THR A 221 2.04 -36.03 17.35
CA THR A 221 2.02 -34.85 18.21
C THR A 221 1.18 -33.75 17.57
N TYR A 222 0.46 -32.98 18.37
CA TYR A 222 -0.44 -31.96 17.82
C TYR A 222 -0.69 -30.83 18.82
N ILE A 223 -1.15 -29.69 18.30
CA ILE A 223 -1.79 -28.63 19.07
C ILE A 223 -3.29 -28.73 18.85
N TYR A 224 -4.04 -28.88 19.93
CA TYR A 224 -5.49 -28.87 19.96
C TYR A 224 -5.97 -27.70 20.80
N SER A 225 -6.98 -26.96 20.30
CA SER A 225 -7.63 -25.87 21.05
C SER A 225 -8.95 -25.48 20.39
N TYR A 226 -9.68 -24.60 21.07
CA TYR A 226 -10.90 -23.97 20.54
C TYR A 226 -10.55 -22.80 19.62
N LEU A 227 -11.30 -22.63 18.53
CA LEU A 227 -11.15 -21.49 17.62
C LEU A 227 -11.53 -20.15 18.29
N TYR A 228 -12.32 -20.19 19.34
CA TYR A 228 -12.67 -19.02 20.16
C TYR A 228 -11.43 -18.18 20.61
N TYR A 229 -10.28 -18.80 20.78
CA TYR A 229 -9.04 -18.10 21.16
C TYR A 229 -8.33 -17.41 19.99
N ASP A 230 -8.92 -17.41 18.78
CA ASP A 230 -8.33 -16.87 17.56
C ASP A 230 -6.84 -17.23 17.39
N PRO A 231 -6.55 -18.54 17.25
CA PRO A 231 -5.17 -19.03 17.21
C PRO A 231 -4.42 -18.48 16.00
N GLN A 232 -3.18 -18.07 16.23
CA GLN A 232 -2.25 -17.69 15.19
C GLN A 232 -1.01 -18.57 15.26
N PHE A 233 -0.52 -18.98 14.11
CA PHE A 233 0.71 -19.73 13.96
C PHE A 233 1.66 -18.98 13.06
N VAL A 234 2.93 -18.88 13.46
CA VAL A 234 3.96 -18.19 12.69
C VAL A 234 5.12 -19.12 12.43
N ILE A 235 5.43 -19.32 11.15
CA ILE A 235 6.69 -19.91 10.70
C ILE A 235 7.73 -18.80 10.71
N LYS A 236 8.84 -18.99 11.41
CA LYS A 236 9.97 -18.07 11.43
C LYS A 236 11.20 -18.75 10.87
N PHE A 237 11.58 -18.43 9.65
CA PHE A 237 12.78 -18.99 9.00
C PHE A 237 14.06 -18.39 9.59
N LYS A 238 15.12 -19.18 9.65
CA LYS A 238 16.47 -18.74 10.05
C LYS A 238 17.04 -17.70 9.09
N SER A 239 16.66 -17.75 7.84
CA SER A 239 16.97 -16.76 6.79
C SER A 239 15.79 -16.63 5.83
N ALA A 240 15.68 -15.51 5.12
CA ALA A 240 14.61 -15.33 4.16
C ALA A 240 14.64 -16.42 3.08
N LYS A 241 13.48 -17.00 2.78
CA LYS A 241 13.21 -18.06 1.80
C LYS A 241 12.29 -17.54 0.71
N THR A 242 12.29 -18.19 -0.44
CA THR A 242 11.31 -17.94 -1.51
C THR A 242 10.35 -19.11 -1.54
N LEU A 243 9.14 -18.89 -1.04
CA LEU A 243 8.16 -19.94 -0.85
C LEU A 243 7.23 -20.10 -2.03
N SER A 244 6.96 -21.32 -2.44
CA SER A 244 5.87 -21.73 -3.32
C SER A 244 4.58 -22.02 -2.55
N GLY A 245 4.66 -22.31 -1.25
CA GLY A 245 3.49 -22.57 -0.42
C GLY A 245 3.78 -23.12 0.98
N VAL A 246 2.69 -23.48 1.65
CA VAL A 246 2.67 -24.04 3.02
C VAL A 246 1.68 -25.20 3.04
N GLY A 247 2.00 -26.28 3.77
CA GLY A 247 1.10 -27.40 4.02
C GLY A 247 0.70 -27.47 5.48
N ILE A 248 -0.56 -27.75 5.77
CA ILE A 248 -1.07 -27.97 7.13
C ILE A 248 -1.57 -29.41 7.22
N LEU A 249 -0.94 -30.22 8.07
CA LEU A 249 -1.42 -31.53 8.45
C LEU A 249 -2.28 -31.39 9.71
N SER A 250 -3.53 -31.84 9.61
CA SER A 250 -4.48 -31.82 10.71
C SER A 250 -4.61 -33.20 11.33
N SER A 251 -5.02 -33.26 12.60
CA SER A 251 -5.37 -34.48 13.31
C SER A 251 -6.85 -34.48 13.67
N PHE A 252 -7.39 -35.65 13.96
CA PHE A 252 -8.80 -35.84 14.33
C PHE A 252 -9.80 -35.26 13.33
N THR A 253 -9.46 -35.40 12.06
CA THR A 253 -10.29 -34.88 10.97
C THR A 253 -11.67 -35.54 10.95
N SER A 254 -11.80 -36.82 11.36
CA SER A 254 -13.08 -37.50 11.52
C SER A 254 -14.07 -36.80 12.47
N TYR A 255 -13.57 -35.91 13.35
CA TYR A 255 -14.40 -35.07 14.23
C TYR A 255 -14.63 -33.66 13.64
N GLY A 256 -14.13 -33.38 12.44
CA GLY A 256 -14.23 -32.05 11.82
C GLY A 256 -13.13 -31.07 12.18
N TYR A 257 -12.10 -31.47 12.95
CA TYR A 257 -11.06 -30.58 13.45
C TYR A 257 -10.02 -30.17 12.38
N GLY A 258 -10.13 -30.71 11.18
CA GLY A 258 -9.29 -30.33 10.04
C GLY A 258 -9.51 -28.88 9.63
N VAL A 259 -8.43 -28.21 9.24
CA VAL A 259 -8.47 -26.83 8.74
C VAL A 259 -9.25 -26.75 7.44
N LYS A 260 -10.30 -25.92 7.42
CA LYS A 260 -11.14 -25.61 6.28
C LYS A 260 -10.74 -24.32 5.59
N LYS A 261 -10.37 -23.31 6.38
CA LYS A 261 -10.05 -21.98 5.87
C LYS A 261 -8.97 -21.34 6.74
N VAL A 262 -8.06 -20.62 6.12
CA VAL A 262 -7.00 -19.91 6.82
C VAL A 262 -6.55 -18.70 6.01
N THR A 263 -6.34 -17.58 6.68
CA THR A 263 -5.71 -16.39 6.11
C THR A 263 -4.20 -16.51 6.22
N VAL A 264 -3.51 -16.19 5.13
CA VAL A 264 -2.05 -16.29 5.04
C VAL A 264 -1.45 -14.91 4.85
N GLU A 265 -0.46 -14.59 5.65
CA GLU A 265 0.29 -13.35 5.56
C GLU A 265 1.79 -13.65 5.58
N THR A 266 2.57 -12.86 4.88
CA THR A 266 4.04 -12.98 4.86
C THR A 266 4.72 -11.70 5.31
N SER A 267 5.95 -11.82 5.80
CA SER A 267 6.75 -10.67 6.25
C SER A 267 8.24 -10.95 6.08
N LEU A 268 9.04 -9.90 5.85
CA LEU A 268 10.50 -9.97 5.90
C LEU A 268 11.08 -9.61 7.27
N ASP A 269 10.37 -8.83 8.08
CA ASP A 269 10.85 -8.26 9.35
C ASP A 269 10.05 -8.71 10.58
N GLY A 270 8.95 -9.44 10.38
CA GLY A 270 8.02 -9.86 11.41
C GLY A 270 7.18 -8.73 12.02
N LYS A 271 7.20 -7.53 11.42
CA LYS A 271 6.46 -6.34 11.86
C LYS A 271 5.47 -5.88 10.80
N SER A 272 5.93 -5.74 9.57
CA SER A 272 5.10 -5.35 8.42
C SER A 272 4.64 -6.61 7.70
N TRP A 273 3.32 -6.80 7.60
CA TRP A 273 2.72 -8.01 7.05
C TRP A 273 1.99 -7.72 5.74
N THR A 274 2.21 -8.58 4.76
CA THR A 274 1.51 -8.54 3.47
C THR A 274 0.53 -9.70 3.42
N ASN A 275 -0.75 -9.41 3.20
CA ASN A 275 -1.79 -10.43 3.05
C ASN A 275 -1.62 -11.15 1.69
N MET A 276 -1.53 -12.48 1.74
CA MET A 276 -1.43 -13.33 0.56
C MET A 276 -2.79 -13.84 0.09
N GLY A 277 -3.83 -13.65 0.87
CA GLY A 277 -5.17 -14.14 0.62
C GLY A 277 -5.60 -15.20 1.63
N THR A 278 -6.73 -15.82 1.32
CA THR A 278 -7.35 -16.87 2.15
C THR A 278 -7.42 -18.17 1.38
N ALA A 279 -6.80 -19.21 1.93
CA ALA A 279 -6.94 -20.58 1.41
C ALA A 279 -8.20 -21.22 1.98
N THR A 280 -8.96 -21.92 1.14
CA THR A 280 -10.19 -22.61 1.53
C THR A 280 -10.21 -24.00 0.93
N ALA A 281 -10.36 -25.01 1.79
CA ALA A 281 -10.59 -26.39 1.40
C ALA A 281 -12.08 -26.60 1.11
N THR A 282 -12.40 -27.21 -0.03
CA THR A 282 -13.79 -27.57 -0.38
C THR A 282 -14.23 -28.87 0.27
N THR A 283 -13.28 -29.74 0.55
CA THR A 283 -13.46 -31.02 1.24
C THR A 283 -12.43 -31.16 2.33
N GLN A 284 -12.75 -31.91 3.36
CA GLN A 284 -11.82 -32.19 4.45
C GLN A 284 -10.71 -33.10 3.97
N TYR A 285 -9.48 -32.83 4.39
CA TYR A 285 -8.31 -33.66 4.18
C TYR A 285 -8.24 -34.71 5.31
N ASP A 286 -7.70 -35.88 5.03
CA ASP A 286 -7.50 -36.92 6.02
C ASP A 286 -6.29 -36.62 6.94
N ASP A 287 -6.17 -37.36 8.06
CA ASP A 287 -5.12 -37.17 9.07
C ASP A 287 -3.68 -37.40 8.54
N ASP A 288 -3.52 -38.00 7.38
CA ASP A 288 -2.25 -38.25 6.71
C ASP A 288 -1.99 -37.37 5.49
N THR A 289 -2.94 -36.48 5.18
CA THR A 289 -2.88 -35.63 3.99
C THR A 289 -2.87 -34.15 4.36
N SER A 290 -1.82 -33.45 3.96
CA SER A 290 -1.72 -31.99 4.21
C SER A 290 -2.68 -31.18 3.35
N PHE A 291 -3.35 -30.22 3.97
CA PHE A 291 -4.06 -29.17 3.25
C PHE A 291 -3.05 -28.25 2.55
N PRO A 292 -2.97 -28.24 1.20
CA PRO A 292 -2.01 -27.45 0.47
C PRO A 292 -2.46 -25.99 0.37
N ILE A 293 -1.60 -25.07 0.74
CA ILE A 293 -1.75 -23.63 0.54
C ILE A 293 -0.67 -23.21 -0.46
N VAL A 294 -1.02 -23.14 -1.75
CA VAL A 294 -0.07 -22.89 -2.83
C VAL A 294 -0.13 -21.43 -3.24
N PHE A 295 1.02 -20.79 -3.39
CA PHE A 295 1.11 -19.43 -3.92
C PHE A 295 1.11 -19.45 -5.45
N SER A 296 0.29 -18.60 -6.06
CA SER A 296 0.27 -18.40 -7.52
C SER A 296 1.58 -17.81 -8.03
N THR A 297 2.23 -17.00 -7.21
CA THR A 297 3.57 -16.43 -7.45
C THR A 297 4.40 -16.67 -6.20
N PRO A 298 5.58 -17.30 -6.32
CA PRO A 298 6.46 -17.52 -5.18
C PRO A 298 6.81 -16.22 -4.44
N VAL A 299 6.89 -16.27 -3.11
CA VAL A 299 7.04 -15.10 -2.25
C VAL A 299 8.32 -15.19 -1.42
N LYS A 300 9.18 -14.18 -1.52
CA LYS A 300 10.34 -14.05 -0.63
C LYS A 300 9.91 -13.49 0.71
N CYS A 301 10.08 -14.28 1.78
CA CYS A 301 9.72 -13.89 3.15
C CYS A 301 10.64 -14.53 4.17
N GLN A 302 10.64 -14.02 5.40
CA GLN A 302 11.28 -14.64 6.55
C GLN A 302 10.25 -15.14 7.57
N TYR A 303 9.00 -14.68 7.46
CA TYR A 303 7.91 -15.07 8.34
C TYR A 303 6.67 -15.37 7.50
N VAL A 304 5.93 -16.41 7.90
CA VAL A 304 4.57 -16.68 7.41
C VAL A 304 3.65 -16.75 8.62
N ARG A 305 2.55 -16.03 8.59
CA ARG A 305 1.51 -16.08 9.63
C ARG A 305 0.26 -16.73 9.07
N LEU A 306 -0.28 -17.67 9.81
CA LEU A 306 -1.54 -18.35 9.58
C LEU A 306 -2.52 -17.90 10.67
N SER A 307 -3.66 -17.33 10.27
CA SER A 307 -4.64 -16.73 11.19
C SER A 307 -6.07 -16.90 10.66
N HIS A 308 -7.08 -16.48 11.45
CA HIS A 308 -8.49 -16.57 11.08
C HIS A 308 -8.86 -17.98 10.56
N ILE A 309 -8.51 -18.97 11.38
CA ILE A 309 -8.70 -20.39 11.05
C ILE A 309 -10.17 -20.75 11.22
N GLU A 310 -10.74 -21.41 10.22
CA GLU A 310 -12.01 -22.12 10.32
C GLU A 310 -11.76 -23.62 10.10
N THR A 311 -12.56 -24.46 10.73
CA THR A 311 -12.50 -25.92 10.57
C THR A 311 -13.81 -26.45 10.03
N PHE A 312 -13.88 -27.75 9.77
CA PHE A 312 -15.10 -28.42 9.38
C PHE A 312 -16.01 -28.75 10.59
N ASP A 313 -15.54 -28.48 11.81
CA ASP A 313 -16.35 -28.60 13.03
C ASP A 313 -17.45 -27.53 13.03
N THR A 314 -18.70 -27.98 13.09
CA THR A 314 -19.91 -27.13 13.12
C THR A 314 -20.57 -27.07 14.49
N GLY A 315 -19.88 -27.54 15.54
CA GLY A 315 -20.37 -27.46 16.92
C GLY A 315 -20.41 -26.03 17.48
N ASP A 316 -21.05 -25.87 18.62
CA ASP A 316 -21.15 -24.56 19.31
C ASP A 316 -19.78 -24.00 19.74
N TYR A 317 -18.80 -24.87 19.92
CA TYR A 317 -17.43 -24.54 20.32
C TYR A 317 -16.44 -25.20 19.34
N PRO A 318 -16.32 -24.70 18.12
CA PRO A 318 -15.51 -25.36 17.12
C PRO A 318 -14.04 -25.44 17.54
N CYS A 319 -13.45 -26.61 17.29
CA CYS A 319 -12.08 -26.95 17.63
C CYS A 319 -11.21 -27.11 16.39
N PHE A 320 -9.91 -27.06 16.59
CA PHE A 320 -8.92 -27.49 15.60
C PHE A 320 -7.90 -28.44 16.25
N ALA A 321 -7.30 -29.25 15.42
CA ALA A 321 -6.12 -30.05 15.78
C ALA A 321 -5.13 -30.03 14.62
N ILE A 322 -3.96 -29.46 14.81
CA ILE A 322 -2.89 -29.36 13.81
C ILE A 322 -1.67 -30.12 14.34
N SER A 323 -1.17 -31.09 13.56
CA SER A 323 0.03 -31.86 13.88
C SER A 323 1.28 -31.30 13.25
N GLU A 324 1.24 -30.92 11.97
CA GLU A 324 2.43 -30.41 11.29
C GLU A 324 2.12 -29.22 10.39
N ILE A 325 3.07 -28.29 10.30
CA ILE A 325 3.06 -27.20 9.33
C ILE A 325 4.37 -27.22 8.56
N GLY A 326 4.30 -27.59 7.29
CA GLY A 326 5.43 -27.63 6.35
C GLY A 326 5.49 -26.38 5.49
N ALA A 327 6.69 -25.97 5.07
CA ALA A 327 6.92 -24.90 4.10
C ALA A 327 7.70 -25.43 2.89
N TYR A 328 7.45 -24.85 1.71
CA TYR A 328 7.93 -25.37 0.42
C TYR A 328 8.51 -24.24 -0.44
N GLU A 329 9.69 -24.50 -1.08
CA GLU A 329 10.35 -23.59 -2.03
C GLU A 329 9.95 -23.82 -3.48
#